data_7edc2198bdaff1d0f8efc74ee9843a6b
#
_entry.id   7edc2198bdaff1d0f8efc74ee9843a6b
#
_cell.length_a   1.000
_cell.length_b   1.000
_cell.length_c   1.000
_cell.angle_alpha   90.00
_cell.angle_beta   90.00
_cell.angle_gamma   90.00
#
_symmetry.space_group_name_H-M   'P 1'
#
loop_
_entity.id
_entity.type
_entity.pdbx_description
1 polymer ?
#
loop_
_entity_poly.entity_id
_entity_poly.type
_entity_poly.pdbx_seq_one_letter_code
_entity_poly.pdbx_strand_id
1 'polypeptide(L)' 'MPPQHLRSEGVRFARLLGHAVHLFGGIEDARRWLKAPQRGLGGAVPLEYAQTEAGAREVENLLGRIDYGVYS' A
#
# COMPACT_ATOMS: atom_id res chain seq x y z
N MET A 1 24.50 -11.39 -5.91
CA MET A 1 23.44 -10.48 -6.36
C MET A 1 22.09 -11.00 -5.91
N PRO A 2 21.29 -10.19 -5.23
CA PRO A 2 19.99 -10.69 -4.76
C PRO A 2 19.07 -10.99 -5.94
N PRO A 3 18.17 -11.97 -5.78
CA PRO A 3 17.18 -12.27 -6.81
C PRO A 3 16.28 -11.07 -7.08
N GLN A 4 15.96 -10.86 -8.36
CA GLN A 4 15.15 -9.71 -8.75
C GLN A 4 13.75 -9.71 -8.14
N HIS A 5 13.16 -10.90 -7.97
CA HIS A 5 11.82 -10.97 -7.40
C HIS A 5 11.78 -10.49 -5.95
N LEU A 6 12.83 -10.78 -5.16
CA LEU A 6 12.91 -10.26 -3.79
C LEU A 6 13.08 -8.75 -3.79
N ARG A 7 13.87 -8.23 -4.72
CA ARG A 7 14.05 -6.80 -4.87
C ARG A 7 12.73 -6.12 -5.24
N SER A 8 11.98 -6.73 -6.16
CA SER A 8 10.69 -6.19 -6.59
C SER A 8 9.69 -6.14 -5.43
N GLU A 9 9.65 -7.19 -4.61
CA GLU A 9 8.77 -7.21 -3.44
C GLU A 9 9.14 -6.12 -2.45
N GLY A 10 10.43 -5.93 -2.20
CA GLY A 10 10.91 -4.89 -1.32
C GLY A 10 10.57 -3.50 -1.83
N VAL A 11 10.70 -3.28 -3.13
CA VAL A 11 10.38 -2.00 -3.76
C VAL A 11 8.87 -1.73 -3.67
N ARG A 12 8.04 -2.74 -3.94
CA ARG A 12 6.59 -2.57 -3.82
C ARG A 12 6.18 -2.21 -2.40
N PHE A 13 6.71 -2.94 -1.42
CA PHE A 13 6.42 -2.65 -0.02
C PHE A 13 6.86 -1.25 0.36
N ALA A 14 8.08 -0.86 -0.04
CA ALA A 14 8.62 0.46 0.29
C ALA A 14 7.77 1.59 -0.30
N ARG A 15 7.30 1.41 -1.55
CA ARG A 15 6.44 2.42 -2.18
C ARG A 15 5.11 2.56 -1.44
N LEU A 16 4.48 1.44 -1.12
CA LEU A 16 3.20 1.44 -0.41
C LEU A 16 3.34 2.03 0.97
N LEU A 17 4.37 1.63 1.70
CA LEU A 17 4.62 2.13 3.04
C LEU A 17 4.89 3.64 3.00
N GLY A 18 5.75 4.08 2.08
CA GLY A 18 6.06 5.50 1.94
C GLY A 18 4.84 6.34 1.63
N HIS A 19 4.00 5.87 0.71
CA HIS A 19 2.76 6.57 0.35
C HIS A 19 1.81 6.63 1.55
N ALA A 20 1.64 5.52 2.25
CA ALA A 20 0.78 5.46 3.42
C ALA A 20 1.29 6.33 4.56
N VAL A 21 2.60 6.33 4.80
CA VAL A 21 3.21 7.18 5.83
C VAL A 21 2.95 8.66 5.52
N HIS A 22 3.12 9.03 4.26
CA HIS A 22 2.87 10.41 3.83
C HIS A 22 1.40 10.80 4.04
N LEU A 23 0.49 9.88 3.70
CA LEU A 23 -0.93 10.15 3.78
C LEU A 23 -1.45 10.19 5.22
N PHE A 24 -1.02 9.23 6.05
CA PHE A 24 -1.55 9.09 7.41
C PHE A 24 -0.70 9.81 8.46
N GLY A 25 0.46 10.33 8.09
CA GLY A 25 1.27 11.14 8.98
C GLY A 25 2.15 10.38 9.94
N GLY A 26 2.29 9.07 9.81
CA GLY A 26 3.16 8.28 10.67
C GLY A 26 3.24 6.83 10.27
N ILE A 27 4.35 6.19 10.64
CA ILE A 27 4.60 4.80 10.26
C ILE A 27 3.66 3.82 10.96
N GLU A 28 3.26 4.10 12.19
CA GLU A 28 2.38 3.23 12.92
C GLU A 28 0.98 3.19 12.32
N ASP A 29 0.45 4.36 11.98
CA ASP A 29 -0.86 4.45 11.33
C ASP A 29 -0.81 3.83 9.94
N ALA A 30 0.27 4.05 9.21
CA ALA A 30 0.46 3.45 7.89
C ALA A 30 0.46 1.92 7.98
N ARG A 31 1.21 1.37 8.92
CA ARG A 31 1.27 -0.08 9.12
C ARG A 31 -0.09 -0.65 9.51
N ARG A 32 -0.80 0.04 10.38
CA ARG A 32 -2.14 -0.39 10.81
C ARG A 32 -3.07 -0.48 9.61
N TRP A 33 -3.06 0.55 8.77
CA TRP A 33 -3.90 0.56 7.58
C TRP A 33 -3.54 -0.57 6.63
N LEU A 34 -2.23 -0.78 6.41
CA LEU A 34 -1.75 -1.81 5.48
C LEU A 34 -2.07 -3.22 5.96
N LYS A 35 -2.24 -3.42 7.26
CA LYS A 35 -2.51 -4.74 7.85
C LYS A 35 -3.98 -5.01 8.12
N ALA A 36 -4.84 -4.03 7.95
CA ALA A 36 -6.27 -4.16 8.21
C ALA A 36 -7.06 -4.33 6.92
N PRO A 37 -8.18 -5.07 6.95
CA PRO A 37 -9.05 -5.17 5.77
C PRO A 37 -9.57 -3.80 5.36
N GLN A 38 -9.60 -3.54 4.05
CA GLN A 38 -10.05 -2.26 3.51
C GLN A 38 -11.23 -2.44 2.58
N ARG A 39 -12.25 -1.62 2.75
CA ARG A 39 -13.44 -1.65 1.91
C ARG A 39 -13.11 -1.42 0.44
N GLY A 40 -12.19 -0.50 0.17
CA GLY A 40 -11.79 -0.18 -1.20
C GLY A 40 -11.14 -1.35 -1.94
N LEU A 41 -10.76 -2.39 -1.22
CA LEU A 41 -10.18 -3.60 -1.79
C LEU A 41 -11.12 -4.81 -1.62
N GLY A 42 -12.42 -4.54 -1.44
CA GLY A 42 -13.39 -5.62 -1.23
C GLY A 42 -13.19 -6.38 0.07
N GLY A 43 -12.62 -5.75 1.09
CA GLY A 43 -12.34 -6.36 2.36
C GLY A 43 -10.98 -7.03 2.45
N ALA A 44 -10.16 -6.94 1.40
CA ALA A 44 -8.83 -7.53 1.41
C ALA A 44 -7.85 -6.69 2.23
N VAL A 45 -6.85 -7.36 2.80
CA VAL A 45 -5.77 -6.69 3.53
C VAL A 45 -4.76 -6.17 2.51
N PRO A 46 -4.41 -4.88 2.52
CA PRO A 46 -3.52 -4.31 1.51
C PRO A 46 -2.20 -5.06 1.35
N LEU A 47 -1.54 -5.46 2.44
CA LEU A 47 -0.27 -6.18 2.33
C LEU A 47 -0.43 -7.53 1.62
N GLU A 48 -1.53 -8.22 1.86
CA GLU A 48 -1.80 -9.48 1.18
C GLU A 48 -2.19 -9.25 -0.28
N TYR A 49 -2.99 -8.23 -0.52
CA TYR A 49 -3.45 -7.87 -1.85
C TYR A 49 -2.28 -7.45 -2.75
N ALA A 50 -1.28 -6.81 -2.17
CA ALA A 50 -0.13 -6.27 -2.88
C ALA A 50 0.97 -7.30 -3.14
N GLN A 51 0.70 -8.60 -2.94
CA GLN A 51 1.68 -9.64 -3.25
C GLN A 51 1.91 -9.80 -4.75
N THR A 52 0.96 -9.33 -5.56
CA THR A 52 1.12 -9.29 -7.01
C THR A 52 1.28 -7.84 -7.46
N GLU A 53 1.87 -7.66 -8.64
CA GLU A 53 2.03 -6.32 -9.21
C GLU A 53 0.68 -5.64 -9.45
N ALA A 54 -0.29 -6.39 -9.94
CA ALA A 54 -1.63 -5.88 -10.16
C ALA A 54 -2.28 -5.45 -8.83
N GLY A 55 -2.13 -6.27 -7.79
CA GLY A 55 -2.68 -5.96 -6.48
C GLY A 55 -2.01 -4.73 -5.85
N ALA A 56 -0.69 -4.63 -6.00
CA ALA A 56 0.05 -3.47 -5.50
C ALA A 56 -0.43 -2.19 -6.18
N ARG A 57 -0.70 -2.25 -7.48
CA ARG A 57 -1.22 -1.10 -8.23
C ARG A 57 -2.59 -0.68 -7.72
N GLU A 58 -3.45 -1.66 -7.40
CA GLU A 58 -4.76 -1.38 -6.83
C GLU A 58 -4.66 -0.70 -5.47
N VAL A 59 -3.73 -1.14 -4.63
CA VAL A 59 -3.51 -0.51 -3.33
C VAL A 59 -3.01 0.93 -3.51
N GLU A 60 -2.09 1.15 -4.45
CA GLU A 60 -1.60 2.49 -4.75
C GLU A 60 -2.73 3.39 -5.26
N ASN A 61 -3.60 2.86 -6.12
CA ASN A 61 -4.75 3.62 -6.62
C ASN A 61 -5.70 3.98 -5.48
N LEU A 62 -5.92 3.07 -4.54
CA LEU A 62 -6.77 3.34 -3.39
C LEU A 62 -6.17 4.44 -2.51
N LEU A 63 -4.86 4.36 -2.24
CA LEU A 63 -4.17 5.40 -1.46
C LEU A 63 -4.26 6.74 -2.17
N GLY A 64 -4.10 6.75 -3.49
CA GLY A 64 -4.23 7.97 -4.29
C GLY A 64 -5.62 8.58 -4.19
N ARG A 65 -6.66 7.76 -4.19
CA ARG A 65 -8.04 8.25 -4.05
C ARG A 65 -8.30 8.84 -2.67
N ILE A 66 -7.76 8.20 -1.64
CA ILE A 66 -7.87 8.71 -0.27
C ILE A 66 -7.15 10.06 -0.17
N ASP A 67 -5.94 10.15 -0.72
CA ASP A 67 -5.14 11.36 -0.72
C ASP A 67 -5.88 12.51 -1.44
N TYR A 68 -6.42 12.20 -2.62
CA TYR A 68 -7.20 13.18 -3.39
C TYR A 68 -8.42 13.65 -2.61
N GLY A 69 -9.11 12.73 -1.94
CA GLY A 69 -10.29 13.05 -1.16
C GLY A 69 -10.00 13.98 0.01
N VAL A 70 -8.81 13.88 0.58
CA VAL A 70 -8.41 14.77 1.68
C VAL A 70 -8.28 16.22 1.21
N TYR A 71 -7.86 16.42 -0.03
CA TYR A 71 -7.64 17.75 -0.57
C TYR A 71 -8.85 18.34 -1.31
N SER A 72 -9.83 17.52 -1.59
CA SER A 72 -11.03 17.98 -2.27
C SER A 72 -12.13 18.28 -1.26
#